data_ffe6ec3eed93af6fad4cf73caaaeb613
#
_entry.id   ffe6ec3eed93af6fad4cf73caaaeb613
#
_cell.length_a   1.000
_cell.length_b   1.000
_cell.length_c   1.000
_cell.angle_alpha   90.00
_cell.angle_beta   90.00
_cell.angle_gamma   90.00
#
_symmetry.space_group_name_H-M   'P 1'
#
loop_
_entity.id
_entity.type
_entity.pdbx_description
1 polymer ?
#
loop_
_entity_poly.entity_id
_entity_poly.type
_entity_poly.pdbx_seq_one_letter_code
_entity_poly.pdbx_strand_id
1 'polypeptide(L)'
;MHWSEIIADRIIKRNPDKEEYVCAAGISPSGSIHIGNFRDIATSYFVVRALIKKGKKAKLLFSWDEFDRMRKVPVNVAAIDSDMEKYIGCPYVDVKNPFDTEEKTYAEYFEHEFERSIVKFGIDMDYRHQAEMYRSGKYTEHILHSLKKRGEIFDILASHRTQPVQEGERESYYPVSIYCSECGKDTTKII
;
A
#
# COMPACT_ATOMS: atom_id res chain seq x y z
N MET A 1 31.22 -3.32 6.25
CA MET A 1 30.19 -3.50 5.18
C MET A 1 28.86 -3.05 5.74
N HIS A 2 28.17 -2.14 5.06
CA HIS A 2 26.86 -1.66 5.50
C HIS A 2 25.78 -2.73 5.27
N TRP A 3 24.77 -2.80 6.13
CA TRP A 3 23.71 -3.84 6.03
C TRP A 3 23.03 -3.89 4.65
N SER A 4 22.81 -2.74 4.01
CA SER A 4 22.20 -2.69 2.67
C SER A 4 23.07 -3.34 1.57
N GLU A 5 24.40 -3.33 1.72
CA GLU A 5 25.32 -4.00 0.81
C GLU A 5 25.21 -5.53 0.96
N ILE A 6 25.03 -6.02 2.19
CA ILE A 6 24.79 -7.44 2.46
C ILE A 6 23.47 -7.90 1.83
N ILE A 7 22.41 -7.08 1.96
CA ILE A 7 21.11 -7.39 1.35
C ILE A 7 21.21 -7.36 -0.17
N ALA A 8 21.88 -6.36 -0.76
CA ALA A 8 22.09 -6.28 -2.20
C ALA A 8 22.82 -7.52 -2.75
N ASP A 9 23.86 -8.01 -2.05
CA ASP A 9 24.57 -9.24 -2.44
C ASP A 9 23.65 -10.47 -2.42
N ARG A 10 22.79 -10.59 -1.40
CA ARG A 10 21.81 -11.68 -1.33
C ARG A 10 20.78 -11.62 -2.47
N ILE A 11 20.31 -10.42 -2.80
CA ILE A 11 19.35 -10.20 -3.90
C ILE A 11 20.00 -10.57 -5.24
N ILE A 12 21.21 -10.10 -5.50
CA ILE A 12 21.96 -10.42 -6.72
C ILE A 12 22.22 -11.94 -6.83
N LYS A 13 22.63 -12.57 -5.73
CA LYS A 13 22.86 -14.02 -5.71
C LYS A 13 21.59 -14.83 -6.00
N ARG A 14 20.42 -14.35 -5.55
CA ARG A 14 19.13 -15.01 -5.77
C ARG A 14 18.67 -14.94 -7.23
N ASN A 15 18.94 -13.83 -7.92
CA ASN A 15 18.52 -13.58 -9.30
C ASN A 15 19.63 -12.85 -10.06
N PRO A 16 20.74 -13.54 -10.43
CA PRO A 16 21.95 -12.89 -10.95
C PRO A 16 21.77 -12.26 -12.33
N ASP A 17 20.89 -12.83 -13.15
CA ASP A 17 20.65 -12.45 -14.55
C ASP A 17 19.49 -11.46 -14.70
N LYS A 18 19.00 -10.90 -13.61
CA LYS A 18 17.91 -9.94 -13.67
C LYS A 18 18.38 -8.62 -14.26
N GLU A 19 17.68 -8.13 -15.29
CA GLU A 19 18.02 -6.88 -15.98
C GLU A 19 17.87 -5.65 -15.09
N GLU A 20 16.78 -5.59 -14.31
CA GLU A 20 16.48 -4.48 -13.39
C GLU A 20 15.91 -5.01 -12.07
N TYR A 21 16.45 -4.56 -10.96
CA TYR A 21 15.96 -4.87 -9.63
C TYR A 21 14.98 -3.80 -9.17
N VAL A 22 13.79 -4.20 -8.77
CA VAL A 22 12.79 -3.30 -8.20
C VAL A 22 12.70 -3.58 -6.69
N CYS A 23 13.04 -2.58 -5.88
CA CYS A 23 12.73 -2.58 -4.47
C CYS A 23 11.43 -1.80 -4.27
N ALA A 24 10.57 -2.27 -3.38
CA ALA A 24 9.27 -1.66 -3.17
C ALA A 24 9.11 -1.14 -1.75
N ALA A 25 8.38 -0.05 -1.61
CA ALA A 25 7.81 0.47 -0.37
C ALA A 25 6.39 0.95 -0.68
N GLY A 26 5.56 1.15 0.35
CA GLY A 26 4.21 1.66 0.14
C GLY A 26 3.60 2.17 1.43
N ILE A 27 2.65 3.09 1.30
CA ILE A 27 1.96 3.71 2.44
C ILE A 27 0.53 4.06 2.03
N SER A 28 -0.43 3.84 2.94
CA SER A 28 -1.77 4.41 2.82
C SER A 28 -1.75 5.88 3.25
N PRO A 29 -2.33 6.83 2.49
CA PRO A 29 -2.39 8.25 2.83
C PRO A 29 -3.43 8.52 3.93
N SER A 30 -3.27 7.85 5.08
CA SER A 30 -4.23 7.89 6.19
C SER A 30 -4.11 9.15 7.07
N GLY A 31 -3.13 9.99 6.81
CA GLY A 31 -2.78 11.22 7.52
C GLY A 31 -1.37 11.65 7.17
N SER A 32 -0.87 12.72 7.79
CA SER A 32 0.50 13.20 7.58
C SER A 32 1.52 12.11 7.84
N ILE A 33 2.43 11.93 6.89
CA ILE A 33 3.46 10.91 6.97
C ILE A 33 4.56 11.36 7.93
N HIS A 34 4.90 10.49 8.85
CA HIS A 34 5.89 10.74 9.89
C HIS A 34 7.16 9.89 9.72
N ILE A 35 8.16 10.14 10.55
CA ILE A 35 9.47 9.47 10.49
C ILE A 35 9.39 7.93 10.54
N GLY A 36 8.37 7.38 11.20
CA GLY A 36 8.14 5.94 11.25
C GLY A 36 7.86 5.33 9.87
N ASN A 37 7.06 6.02 9.05
CA ASN A 37 6.77 5.61 7.68
C ASN A 37 8.00 5.84 6.77
N PHE A 38 8.70 6.97 6.96
CA PHE A 38 9.92 7.28 6.22
C PHE A 38 10.98 6.18 6.36
N ARG A 39 11.05 5.51 7.51
CA ARG A 39 12.00 4.41 7.73
C ARG A 39 11.83 3.27 6.72
N ASP A 40 10.60 2.93 6.35
CA ASP A 40 10.33 1.86 5.38
C ASP A 40 10.87 2.23 4.00
N ILE A 41 10.61 3.46 3.57
CA ILE A 41 11.11 4.00 2.31
C ILE A 41 12.64 4.05 2.29
N ALA A 42 13.23 4.63 3.34
CA ALA A 42 14.69 4.74 3.46
C ALA A 42 15.36 3.37 3.45
N THR A 43 14.75 2.35 4.07
CA THR A 43 15.26 0.99 4.06
C THR A 43 15.36 0.44 2.64
N SER A 44 14.28 0.54 1.86
CA SER A 44 14.25 0.09 0.47
C SER A 44 15.19 0.92 -0.42
N TYR A 45 15.25 2.24 -0.21
CA TYR A 45 16.14 3.14 -0.94
C TYR A 45 17.61 2.83 -0.72
N PHE A 46 18.05 2.55 0.51
CA PHE A 46 19.44 2.17 0.79
C PHE A 46 19.83 0.87 0.07
N VAL A 47 18.91 -0.07 -0.10
CA VAL A 47 19.15 -1.30 -0.87
C VAL A 47 19.29 -0.97 -2.37
N VAL A 48 18.43 -0.11 -2.92
CA VAL A 48 18.54 0.38 -4.31
C VAL A 48 19.92 1.02 -4.53
N ARG A 49 20.35 1.93 -3.65
CA ARG A 49 21.66 2.57 -3.73
C ARG A 49 22.81 1.56 -3.68
N ALA A 50 22.69 0.53 -2.86
CA ALA A 50 23.70 -0.54 -2.77
C ALA A 50 23.76 -1.38 -4.05
N LEU A 51 22.62 -1.69 -4.67
CA LEU A 51 22.53 -2.39 -5.95
C LEU A 51 23.18 -1.56 -7.08
N ILE A 52 22.85 -0.27 -7.15
CA ILE A 52 23.45 0.65 -8.13
C ILE A 52 24.98 0.74 -7.94
N LYS A 53 25.45 0.87 -6.70
CA LYS A 53 26.89 0.88 -6.36
C LYS A 53 27.61 -0.39 -6.84
N LYS A 54 26.90 -1.52 -6.90
CA LYS A 54 27.40 -2.80 -7.41
C LYS A 54 27.24 -2.96 -8.93
N GLY A 55 26.93 -1.89 -9.65
CA GLY A 55 26.78 -1.87 -11.11
C GLY A 55 25.50 -2.53 -11.63
N LYS A 56 24.49 -2.69 -10.77
CA LYS A 56 23.18 -3.22 -11.18
C LYS A 56 22.21 -2.10 -11.47
N LYS A 57 21.35 -2.27 -12.48
CA LYS A 57 20.19 -1.42 -12.69
C LYS A 57 19.16 -1.69 -11.60
N ALA A 58 18.78 -0.68 -10.88
CA ALA A 58 17.81 -0.82 -9.78
C ALA A 58 16.99 0.45 -9.59
N LYS A 59 15.75 0.30 -9.14
CA LYS A 59 14.84 1.41 -8.84
C LYS A 59 14.00 1.13 -7.60
N LEU A 60 13.47 2.21 -7.01
CA LEU A 60 12.49 2.18 -5.95
C LEU A 60 11.11 2.38 -6.55
N LEU A 61 10.21 1.43 -6.34
CA LEU A 61 8.79 1.55 -6.62
C LEU A 61 8.07 1.90 -5.32
N PHE A 62 7.36 3.01 -5.32
CA PHE A 62 6.55 3.43 -4.19
C PHE A 62 5.06 3.26 -4.52
N SER A 63 4.37 2.50 -3.69
CA SER A 63 2.93 2.26 -3.84
C SER A 63 2.16 3.22 -2.93
N TRP A 64 1.32 4.02 -3.51
CA TRP A 64 0.28 4.69 -2.77
C TRP A 64 -0.89 3.73 -2.61
N ASP A 65 -1.20 3.36 -1.36
CA ASP A 65 -2.32 2.47 -1.04
C ASP A 65 -3.58 3.31 -0.73
N GLU A 66 -3.87 4.26 -1.63
CA GLU A 66 -4.99 5.21 -1.51
C GLU A 66 -6.35 4.56 -1.76
N PHE A 67 -6.33 3.32 -2.28
CA PHE A 67 -7.53 2.49 -2.41
C PHE A 67 -7.88 1.75 -1.12
N ASP A 68 -7.06 1.86 -0.09
CA ASP A 68 -7.40 1.40 1.26
C ASP A 68 -8.56 2.20 1.85
N ARG A 69 -9.38 1.54 2.67
CA ARG A 69 -10.50 2.19 3.35
C ARG A 69 -10.07 3.11 4.48
N MET A 70 -10.72 4.23 4.61
CA MET A 70 -10.62 5.07 5.81
C MET A 70 -11.18 4.32 7.01
N ARG A 71 -10.33 4.00 7.98
CA ARG A 71 -10.70 3.25 9.20
C ARG A 71 -11.15 4.14 10.34
N LYS A 72 -10.62 5.35 10.40
CA LYS A 72 -10.89 6.37 11.42
C LYS A 72 -10.56 7.74 10.86
N VAL A 73 -11.15 8.77 11.42
CA VAL A 73 -10.78 10.16 11.15
C VAL A 73 -9.72 10.58 12.18
N PRO A 74 -8.53 11.04 11.74
CA PRO A 74 -7.54 11.59 12.66
C PRO A 74 -8.09 12.80 13.43
N VAL A 75 -7.68 12.98 14.69
CA VAL A 75 -8.20 14.04 15.58
C VAL A 75 -8.02 15.45 14.99
N ASN A 76 -6.87 15.71 14.37
CA ASN A 76 -6.57 16.97 13.70
C ASN A 76 -7.48 17.22 12.49
N VAL A 77 -7.91 16.19 11.79
CA VAL A 77 -8.85 16.28 10.66
C VAL A 77 -10.27 16.49 11.16
N ALA A 78 -10.70 15.74 12.17
CA ALA A 78 -12.01 15.90 12.80
C ALA A 78 -12.24 17.30 13.40
N ALA A 79 -11.16 17.96 13.82
CA ALA A 79 -11.20 19.34 14.30
C ALA A 79 -11.48 20.38 13.19
N ILE A 80 -11.21 20.03 11.92
CA ILE A 80 -11.42 20.90 10.77
C ILE A 80 -12.82 20.66 10.17
N ASP A 81 -13.19 19.39 10.01
CA ASP A 81 -14.48 18.98 9.46
C ASP A 81 -15.04 17.77 10.24
N SER A 82 -16.05 18.02 11.07
CA SER A 82 -16.72 16.98 11.85
C SER A 82 -17.49 15.96 10.99
N ASP A 83 -17.83 16.32 9.75
CA ASP A 83 -18.58 15.46 8.83
C ASP A 83 -17.72 14.35 8.20
N MET A 84 -16.40 14.36 8.44
CA MET A 84 -15.49 13.36 7.89
C MET A 84 -15.80 11.93 8.31
N GLU A 85 -16.48 11.74 9.44
CA GLU A 85 -16.89 10.39 9.91
C GLU A 85 -17.82 9.66 8.93
N LYS A 86 -18.56 10.38 8.10
CA LYS A 86 -19.40 9.77 7.06
C LYS A 86 -18.62 8.99 6.01
N TYR A 87 -17.32 9.29 5.84
CA TYR A 87 -16.44 8.60 4.90
C TYR A 87 -15.77 7.36 5.48
N ILE A 88 -15.95 7.04 6.76
CA ILE A 88 -15.42 5.80 7.32
C ILE A 88 -15.96 4.61 6.52
N GLY A 89 -15.04 3.78 6.03
CA GLY A 89 -15.31 2.66 5.12
C GLY A 89 -15.09 2.96 3.65
N CYS A 90 -15.04 4.23 3.22
CA CYS A 90 -14.72 4.60 1.84
C CYS A 90 -13.21 4.52 1.57
N PRO A 91 -12.76 4.26 0.34
CA PRO A 91 -11.34 4.35 -0.01
C PRO A 91 -10.86 5.81 0.09
N TYR A 92 -9.63 6.03 0.53
CA TYR A 92 -9.09 7.38 0.74
C TYR A 92 -9.17 8.27 -0.51
N VAL A 93 -9.03 7.70 -1.69
CA VAL A 93 -9.12 8.42 -2.98
C VAL A 93 -10.53 8.96 -3.27
N ASP A 94 -11.58 8.44 -2.64
CA ASP A 94 -12.96 8.91 -2.79
C ASP A 94 -13.40 9.80 -1.62
N VAL A 95 -12.53 10.06 -0.66
CA VAL A 95 -12.80 10.94 0.47
C VAL A 95 -12.51 12.38 0.05
N LYS A 96 -13.45 13.29 0.29
CA LYS A 96 -13.30 14.72 0.01
C LYS A 96 -12.14 15.30 0.83
N ASN A 97 -11.34 16.17 0.21
CA ASN A 97 -10.34 16.96 0.93
C ASN A 97 -11.01 17.90 1.96
N PRO A 98 -10.69 17.79 3.26
CA PRO A 98 -11.25 18.69 4.28
C PRO A 98 -10.47 20.00 4.43
N PHE A 99 -9.30 20.11 3.77
CA PHE A 99 -8.43 21.26 3.86
C PHE A 99 -8.76 22.29 2.77
N ASP A 100 -8.48 23.56 3.04
CA ASP A 100 -8.67 24.65 2.06
C ASP A 100 -7.43 24.72 1.14
N THR A 101 -7.33 23.75 0.22
CA THR A 101 -6.22 23.61 -0.72
C THR A 101 -6.73 23.20 -2.10
N GLU A 102 -5.84 23.12 -3.09
CA GLU A 102 -6.19 22.81 -4.48
C GLU A 102 -6.49 21.32 -4.71
N GLU A 103 -6.01 20.44 -3.83
CA GLU A 103 -6.22 19.01 -3.92
C GLU A 103 -7.72 18.67 -3.78
N LYS A 104 -8.21 17.73 -4.59
CA LYS A 104 -9.62 17.36 -4.62
C LYS A 104 -9.99 16.34 -3.55
N THR A 105 -9.06 15.42 -3.26
CA THR A 105 -9.31 14.31 -2.34
C THR A 105 -8.38 14.35 -1.14
N TYR A 106 -8.81 13.67 -0.09
CA TYR A 106 -8.02 13.44 1.11
C TYR A 106 -6.67 12.75 0.78
N ALA A 107 -6.70 11.77 -0.12
CA ALA A 107 -5.51 11.07 -0.56
C ALA A 107 -4.54 12.03 -1.24
N GLU A 108 -4.98 12.78 -2.26
CA GLU A 108 -4.14 13.74 -3.00
C GLU A 108 -3.44 14.74 -2.07
N TYR A 109 -4.12 15.22 -1.04
CA TYR A 109 -3.52 16.17 -0.09
C TYR A 109 -2.30 15.57 0.61
N PHE A 110 -2.43 14.37 1.21
CA PHE A 110 -1.32 13.74 1.94
C PHE A 110 -0.24 13.17 1.01
N GLU A 111 -0.61 12.73 -0.19
CA GLU A 111 0.33 12.33 -1.23
C GLU A 111 1.23 13.49 -1.63
N HIS A 112 0.65 14.63 -2.00
CA HIS A 112 1.41 15.81 -2.39
C HIS A 112 2.22 16.40 -1.22
N GLU A 113 1.69 16.39 0.02
CA GLU A 113 2.44 16.81 1.21
C GLU A 113 3.73 15.99 1.34
N PHE A 114 3.61 14.67 1.19
CA PHE A 114 4.74 13.75 1.28
C PHE A 114 5.70 13.91 0.09
N GLU A 115 5.20 13.92 -1.13
CA GLU A 115 6.01 13.99 -2.35
C GLU A 115 6.86 15.27 -2.38
N ARG A 116 6.28 16.41 -1.99
CA ARG A 116 7.05 17.66 -1.81
C ARG A 116 8.14 17.56 -0.73
N SER A 117 7.92 16.72 0.27
CA SER A 117 8.86 16.53 1.37
C SER A 117 9.99 15.59 1.01
N ILE A 118 9.71 14.47 0.34
CA ILE A 118 10.68 13.40 0.04
C ILE A 118 11.77 13.87 -0.93
N VAL A 119 11.43 14.76 -1.85
CA VAL A 119 12.39 15.36 -2.79
C VAL A 119 13.55 16.04 -2.07
N LYS A 120 13.29 16.65 -0.90
CA LYS A 120 14.33 17.34 -0.08
C LYS A 120 15.38 16.37 0.45
N PHE A 121 15.07 15.07 0.53
CA PHE A 121 16.01 14.02 0.93
C PHE A 121 16.79 13.42 -0.25
N GLY A 122 16.54 13.89 -1.48
CA GLY A 122 17.19 13.39 -2.69
C GLY A 122 16.81 11.92 -2.98
N ILE A 123 15.65 11.48 -2.56
CA ILE A 123 15.12 10.15 -2.83
C ILE A 123 14.26 10.25 -4.10
N ASP A 124 14.68 9.50 -5.13
CA ASP A 124 13.95 9.33 -6.37
C ASP A 124 13.25 7.98 -6.39
N MET A 125 11.99 7.96 -6.84
CA MET A 125 11.17 6.75 -6.87
C MET A 125 10.06 6.85 -7.92
N ASP A 126 9.66 5.68 -8.45
CA ASP A 126 8.51 5.54 -9.33
C ASP A 126 7.25 5.40 -8.48
N TYR A 127 6.27 6.25 -8.68
CA TYR A 127 4.98 6.16 -7.98
C TYR A 127 4.01 5.22 -8.70
N ARG A 128 3.26 4.48 -7.90
CA ARG A 128 2.13 3.66 -8.36
C ARG A 128 0.91 3.93 -7.50
N HIS A 129 -0.16 4.39 -8.13
CA HIS A 129 -1.45 4.59 -7.50
C HIS A 129 -2.30 3.32 -7.61
N GLN A 130 -2.67 2.74 -6.47
CA GLN A 130 -3.40 1.47 -6.44
C GLN A 130 -4.83 1.62 -6.95
N ALA A 131 -5.50 2.75 -6.69
CA ALA A 131 -6.84 2.99 -7.22
C ALA A 131 -6.86 2.91 -8.76
N GLU A 132 -5.86 3.47 -9.45
CA GLU A 132 -5.72 3.35 -10.90
C GLU A 132 -5.54 1.88 -11.31
N MET A 133 -4.69 1.14 -10.61
CA MET A 133 -4.41 -0.26 -10.91
C MET A 133 -5.66 -1.15 -10.77
N TYR A 134 -6.45 -0.94 -9.69
CA TYR A 134 -7.70 -1.65 -9.47
C TYR A 134 -8.78 -1.25 -10.49
N ARG A 135 -9.02 0.06 -10.68
CA ARG A 135 -10.09 0.58 -11.53
C ARG A 135 -9.85 0.34 -13.02
N SER A 136 -8.60 0.31 -13.46
CA SER A 136 -8.24 -0.04 -14.85
C SER A 136 -8.32 -1.54 -15.17
N GLY A 137 -8.58 -2.38 -14.15
CA GLY A 137 -8.66 -3.83 -14.32
C GLY A 137 -7.31 -4.54 -14.42
N LYS A 138 -6.20 -3.85 -14.22
CA LYS A 138 -4.84 -4.47 -14.27
C LYS A 138 -4.66 -5.62 -13.29
N TYR A 139 -5.43 -5.65 -12.19
CA TYR A 139 -5.39 -6.73 -11.21
C TYR A 139 -6.47 -7.81 -11.38
N THR A 140 -7.37 -7.67 -12.37
CA THR A 140 -8.53 -8.57 -12.52
C THR A 140 -8.14 -10.03 -12.56
N GLU A 141 -7.16 -10.42 -13.40
CA GLU A 141 -6.73 -11.82 -13.51
C GLU A 141 -6.16 -12.36 -12.19
N HIS A 142 -5.37 -11.55 -11.48
CA HIS A 142 -4.80 -11.91 -10.20
C HIS A 142 -5.86 -12.05 -9.11
N ILE A 143 -6.86 -11.17 -9.09
CA ILE A 143 -7.99 -11.22 -8.18
C ILE A 143 -8.81 -12.50 -8.44
N LEU A 144 -9.16 -12.78 -9.69
CA LEU A 144 -9.88 -14.00 -10.07
C LEU A 144 -9.10 -15.27 -9.73
N HIS A 145 -7.79 -15.26 -9.94
CA HIS A 145 -6.93 -16.37 -9.54
C HIS A 145 -6.94 -16.59 -8.02
N SER A 146 -6.80 -15.50 -7.24
CA SER A 146 -6.85 -15.56 -5.78
C SER A 146 -8.19 -16.08 -5.26
N LEU A 147 -9.31 -15.66 -5.88
CA LEU A 147 -10.64 -16.17 -5.54
C LEU A 147 -10.77 -17.67 -5.83
N LYS A 148 -10.25 -18.15 -6.97
CA LYS A 148 -10.24 -19.59 -7.29
C LYS A 148 -9.40 -20.39 -6.31
N LYS A 149 -8.32 -19.80 -5.78
CA LYS A 149 -7.38 -20.42 -4.84
C LYS A 149 -7.64 -20.09 -3.37
N ARG A 150 -8.80 -19.50 -3.05
CA ARG A 150 -9.09 -18.98 -1.70
C ARG A 150 -8.90 -20.00 -0.58
N GLY A 151 -9.27 -21.26 -0.81
CA GLY A 151 -9.10 -22.31 0.19
C GLY A 151 -7.63 -22.66 0.44
N GLU A 152 -6.81 -22.73 -0.62
CA GLU A 152 -5.37 -22.97 -0.50
C GLU A 152 -4.66 -21.80 0.20
N ILE A 153 -5.08 -20.55 -0.11
CA ILE A 153 -4.58 -19.35 0.57
C ILE A 153 -4.94 -19.39 2.05
N PHE A 154 -6.18 -19.73 2.38
CA PHE A 154 -6.61 -19.88 3.77
C PHE A 154 -5.77 -20.91 4.53
N ASP A 155 -5.56 -22.09 3.95
CA ASP A 155 -4.80 -23.17 4.58
C ASP A 155 -3.35 -22.76 4.87
N ILE A 156 -2.70 -22.02 3.96
CA ILE A 156 -1.36 -21.45 4.16
C ILE A 156 -1.38 -20.46 5.31
N LEU A 157 -2.30 -19.49 5.30
CA LEU A 157 -2.39 -18.48 6.35
C LEU A 157 -2.70 -19.11 7.71
N ALA A 158 -3.60 -20.08 7.76
CA ALA A 158 -3.95 -20.80 8.98
C ALA A 158 -2.77 -21.56 9.57
N SER A 159 -1.89 -22.13 8.73
CA SER A 159 -0.69 -22.87 9.19
C SER A 159 0.34 -21.98 9.88
N HIS A 160 0.30 -20.65 9.69
CA HIS A 160 1.25 -19.69 10.26
C HIS A 160 0.66 -18.86 11.40
N ARG A 161 -0.61 -19.02 11.72
CA ARG A 161 -1.22 -18.27 12.83
C ARG A 161 -1.20 -19.08 14.13
N THR A 162 -1.23 -18.38 15.26
CA THR A 162 -1.24 -18.99 16.61
C THR A 162 -2.62 -19.34 17.11
N GLN A 163 -3.67 -18.73 16.56
CA GLN A 163 -5.05 -18.98 16.96
C GLN A 163 -5.63 -20.17 16.21
N PRO A 164 -6.42 -21.04 16.86
CA PRO A 164 -7.06 -22.17 16.18
C PRO A 164 -8.05 -21.71 15.13
N VAL A 165 -8.21 -22.50 14.08
CA VAL A 165 -9.22 -22.30 13.06
C VAL A 165 -10.59 -22.60 13.66
N GLN A 166 -11.56 -21.72 13.40
CA GLN A 166 -12.95 -21.92 13.83
C GLN A 166 -13.75 -22.69 12.76
N GLU A 167 -14.82 -23.35 13.19
CA GLU A 167 -15.72 -24.04 12.26
C GLU A 167 -16.35 -23.05 11.26
N GLY A 168 -16.35 -23.38 9.98
CA GLY A 168 -16.90 -22.55 8.89
C GLY A 168 -16.00 -21.37 8.46
N GLU A 169 -14.85 -21.14 9.13
CA GLU A 169 -13.98 -20.02 8.81
C GLU A 169 -13.34 -20.15 7.42
N ARG A 170 -12.97 -21.37 7.05
CA ARG A 170 -12.38 -21.66 5.72
C ARG A 170 -13.37 -21.42 4.59
N GLU A 171 -14.62 -21.82 4.77
CA GLU A 171 -15.70 -21.68 3.79
C GLU A 171 -16.13 -20.24 3.60
N SER A 172 -16.04 -19.43 4.66
CA SER A 172 -16.38 -18.02 4.66
C SER A 172 -15.22 -17.08 4.31
N TYR A 173 -14.00 -17.63 4.12
CA TYR A 173 -12.83 -16.83 3.80
C TYR A 173 -12.83 -16.37 2.34
N TYR A 174 -12.63 -15.08 2.13
CA TYR A 174 -12.37 -14.44 0.84
C TYR A 174 -11.13 -13.54 0.91
N PRO A 175 -10.15 -13.70 0.01
CA PRO A 175 -8.92 -12.88 -0.01
C PRO A 175 -9.13 -11.51 -0.67
N VAL A 176 -10.34 -10.98 -0.66
CA VAL A 176 -10.71 -9.71 -1.28
C VAL A 176 -11.70 -8.96 -0.40
N SER A 177 -11.65 -7.63 -0.45
CA SER A 177 -12.68 -6.73 0.06
C SER A 177 -13.36 -6.04 -1.11
N ILE A 178 -14.64 -5.72 -0.98
CA ILE A 178 -15.44 -5.12 -2.04
C ILE A 178 -16.06 -3.81 -1.51
N TYR A 179 -15.90 -2.74 -2.27
CA TYR A 179 -16.63 -1.51 -2.04
C TYR A 179 -18.04 -1.60 -2.64
N CYS A 180 -19.03 -1.24 -1.85
CA CYS A 180 -20.43 -1.22 -2.28
C CYS A 180 -20.64 -0.17 -3.39
N SER A 181 -21.29 -0.54 -4.48
CA SER A 181 -21.60 0.37 -5.60
C SER A 181 -22.54 1.51 -5.23
N GLU A 182 -23.36 1.33 -4.17
CA GLU A 182 -24.33 2.33 -3.75
C GLU A 182 -23.76 3.34 -2.76
N CYS A 183 -23.02 2.87 -1.72
CA CYS A 183 -22.54 3.74 -0.67
C CYS A 183 -21.00 3.97 -0.70
N GLY A 184 -20.28 3.31 -1.59
CA GLY A 184 -18.83 3.43 -1.73
C GLY A 184 -18.01 2.82 -0.59
N LYS A 185 -18.66 2.15 0.38
CA LYS A 185 -17.97 1.65 1.58
C LYS A 185 -17.60 0.17 1.45
N ASP A 186 -16.48 -0.19 2.07
CA ASP A 186 -16.14 -1.58 2.33
C ASP A 186 -17.10 -2.16 3.35
N THR A 187 -18.05 -2.96 2.88
CA THR A 187 -19.07 -3.60 3.72
C THR A 187 -18.61 -4.92 4.32
N THR A 188 -17.50 -5.49 3.86
CA THR A 188 -16.85 -6.73 4.31
C THR A 188 -17.75 -7.97 4.48
N LYS A 189 -19.05 -7.87 4.27
CA LYS A 189 -19.96 -9.01 4.28
C LYS A 189 -20.42 -9.31 2.86
N ILE A 190 -19.76 -10.30 2.25
CA ILE A 190 -20.28 -10.95 1.06
C ILE A 190 -21.33 -11.95 1.57
N ILE A 191 -22.59 -11.70 1.28
CA ILE A 191 -23.72 -12.57 1.62
C ILE A 191 -23.97 -13.50 0.44
#